data_58da6482fd3433d68bf308ef11c8b7fc
#
_entry.id   58da6482fd3433d68bf308ef11c8b7fc
#
_cell.length_a   1.000
_cell.length_b   1.000
_cell.length_c   1.000
_cell.angle_alpha   90.00
_cell.angle_beta   90.00
_cell.angle_gamma   90.00
#
_symmetry.space_group_name_H-M   'P 1'
#
loop_
_entity.id
_entity.type
_entity.pdbx_description
1 polymer ?
#
loop_
_entity_poly.entity_id
_entity_poly.type
_entity_poly.pdbx_seq_one_letter_code
_entity_poly.pdbx_strand_id
1 'polypeptide(L)'
;MNVPTNNHRKILVTQALPYANAPLHLGHILEAVQTDIWVRFQNILGNECLFFCADDTHGTPVMLKAKELGITPEELVSSIHTDHKDTYELYNIGFTNFHSTHSDENKKLSELIYSKAKENDFITRKTIEQLYDETESMFLSDRFVKGSCPKCNE
;
A
#
# COMPACT_ATOMS: atom_id res chain seq x y z
N MET A 1 -30.50 -8.32 37.23
CA MET A 1 -29.34 -7.76 36.55
C MET A 1 -29.32 -8.37 35.15
N ASN A 2 -29.64 -7.58 34.13
CA ASN A 2 -29.50 -8.05 32.74
C ASN A 2 -28.03 -8.12 32.40
N VAL A 3 -27.48 -9.34 32.29
CA VAL A 3 -26.18 -9.55 31.68
C VAL A 3 -26.31 -9.08 30.22
N PRO A 4 -25.48 -8.10 29.77
CA PRO A 4 -25.54 -7.70 28.39
C PRO A 4 -25.22 -8.94 27.55
N THR A 5 -26.08 -9.26 26.59
CA THR A 5 -25.83 -10.28 25.57
C THR A 5 -24.54 -9.88 24.88
N ASN A 6 -23.50 -10.67 25.06
CA ASN A 6 -22.17 -10.43 24.51
C ASN A 6 -22.27 -10.60 22.99
N ASN A 7 -22.53 -9.48 22.30
CA ASN A 7 -22.69 -9.49 20.86
C ASN A 7 -21.27 -9.45 20.26
N HIS A 8 -20.61 -10.62 20.19
CA HIS A 8 -19.30 -10.78 19.59
C HIS A 8 -19.32 -10.27 18.14
N ARG A 9 -18.46 -9.33 17.86
CA ARG A 9 -18.33 -8.71 16.53
C ARG A 9 -17.19 -9.37 15.76
N LYS A 10 -17.40 -9.52 14.43
CA LYS A 10 -16.31 -9.76 13.48
C LYS A 10 -15.87 -8.41 12.94
N ILE A 11 -14.61 -8.09 13.08
CA ILE A 11 -14.06 -6.78 12.75
C ILE A 11 -12.90 -6.97 11.78
N LEU A 12 -13.02 -6.38 10.60
CA LEU A 12 -11.89 -6.24 9.67
C LEU A 12 -11.14 -4.96 10.02
N VAL A 13 -9.85 -5.09 10.24
CA VAL A 13 -8.95 -3.99 10.59
C VAL A 13 -7.88 -3.88 9.50
N THR A 14 -7.66 -2.66 9.04
CA THR A 14 -6.57 -2.33 8.12
C THR A 14 -5.87 -1.06 8.60
N GLN A 15 -4.66 -0.86 8.14
CA GLN A 15 -3.90 0.39 8.30
C GLN A 15 -3.44 0.88 6.93
N ALA A 16 -2.82 2.06 6.87
CA ALA A 16 -2.19 2.54 5.64
C ALA A 16 -1.10 1.56 5.20
N LEU A 17 -1.08 1.25 3.91
CA LEU A 17 -0.08 0.36 3.34
C LEU A 17 1.25 1.11 3.20
N PRO A 18 2.36 0.61 3.76
CA PRO A 18 3.67 1.22 3.54
C PRO A 18 4.07 1.09 2.07
N TYR A 19 4.69 2.14 1.56
CA TYR A 19 5.14 2.15 0.17
C TYR A 19 6.48 1.41 0.02
N ALA A 20 6.54 0.45 -0.91
CA ALA A 20 7.67 -0.48 -1.04
C ALA A 20 8.88 0.12 -1.78
N ASN A 21 9.33 1.31 -1.42
CA ASN A 21 10.50 1.99 -2.00
C ASN A 21 11.62 2.27 -0.99
N ALA A 22 11.40 2.02 0.29
CA ALA A 22 12.36 2.26 1.37
C ALA A 22 11.99 1.44 2.62
N PRO A 23 12.94 1.21 3.57
CA PRO A 23 12.64 0.63 4.86
C PRO A 23 11.58 1.41 5.65
N LEU A 24 10.94 0.74 6.61
CA LEU A 24 9.97 1.38 7.50
C LEU A 24 10.64 2.45 8.36
N HIS A 25 9.97 3.57 8.54
CA HIS A 25 10.36 4.60 9.49
C HIS A 25 9.43 4.61 10.71
N LEU A 26 9.79 5.39 11.74
CA LEU A 26 9.03 5.45 12.99
C LEU A 26 7.54 5.78 12.81
N GLY A 27 7.17 6.55 11.79
CA GLY A 27 5.77 6.85 11.49
C GLY A 27 4.97 5.61 11.14
N HIS A 28 5.51 4.73 10.29
CA HIS A 28 4.89 3.45 9.94
C HIS A 28 4.76 2.52 11.16
N ILE A 29 5.84 2.45 11.97
CA ILE A 29 5.84 1.61 13.17
C ILE A 29 4.84 2.13 14.20
N LEU A 30 4.75 3.44 14.41
CA LEU A 30 3.79 4.05 15.34
C LEU A 30 2.35 3.69 14.97
N GLU A 31 1.99 3.81 13.69
CA GLU A 31 0.66 3.46 13.19
C GLU A 31 0.36 1.96 13.42
N ALA A 32 1.31 1.08 13.06
CA ALA A 32 1.15 -0.35 13.24
C ALA A 32 0.98 -0.74 14.70
N VAL A 33 1.79 -0.18 15.61
CA VAL A 33 1.71 -0.43 17.06
C VAL A 33 0.36 0.05 17.62
N GLN A 34 -0.09 1.24 17.24
CA GLN A 34 -1.38 1.77 17.71
C GLN A 34 -2.54 0.88 17.24
N THR A 35 -2.50 0.43 16.00
CA THR A 35 -3.52 -0.46 15.43
C THR A 35 -3.50 -1.83 16.12
N ASP A 36 -2.31 -2.41 16.32
CA ASP A 36 -2.15 -3.70 16.98
C ASP A 36 -2.64 -3.67 18.44
N ILE A 37 -2.35 -2.60 19.19
CA ILE A 37 -2.87 -2.41 20.55
C ILE A 37 -4.40 -2.42 20.54
N TRP A 38 -5.01 -1.71 19.59
CA TRP A 38 -6.46 -1.67 19.47
C TRP A 38 -7.05 -3.05 19.13
N VAL A 39 -6.43 -3.78 18.19
CA VAL A 39 -6.82 -5.14 17.81
C VAL A 39 -6.75 -6.08 19.02
N ARG A 40 -5.64 -6.07 19.76
CA ARG A 40 -5.49 -6.89 20.99
C ARG A 40 -6.55 -6.56 22.02
N PHE A 41 -6.85 -5.28 22.19
CA PHE A 41 -7.92 -4.84 23.11
C PHE A 41 -9.29 -5.38 22.68
N GLN A 42 -9.63 -5.31 21.39
CA GLN A 42 -10.89 -5.86 20.89
C GLN A 42 -10.97 -7.37 21.07
N ASN A 43 -9.88 -8.10 20.86
CA ASN A 43 -9.82 -9.53 21.12
C ASN A 43 -10.02 -9.87 22.62
N ILE A 44 -9.46 -9.07 23.53
CA ILE A 44 -9.70 -9.22 24.99
C ILE A 44 -11.18 -9.01 25.34
N LEU A 45 -11.87 -8.10 24.64
CA LEU A 45 -13.31 -7.90 24.79
C LEU A 45 -14.16 -9.04 24.18
N GLY A 46 -13.53 -10.06 23.57
CA GLY A 46 -14.21 -11.21 22.97
C GLY A 46 -14.63 -10.98 21.51
N ASN A 47 -14.23 -9.90 20.87
CA ASN A 47 -14.46 -9.71 19.44
C ASN A 47 -13.46 -10.54 18.62
N GLU A 48 -13.82 -10.91 17.39
CA GLU A 48 -12.94 -11.55 16.41
C GLU A 48 -12.38 -10.48 15.48
N CYS A 49 -11.09 -10.13 15.61
CA CYS A 49 -10.44 -9.17 14.74
C CYS A 49 -9.58 -9.86 13.69
N LEU A 50 -9.76 -9.47 12.43
CA LEU A 50 -8.92 -9.84 11.30
C LEU A 50 -8.11 -8.61 10.90
N PHE A 51 -6.82 -8.60 11.20
CA PHE A 51 -5.92 -7.48 10.96
C PHE A 51 -5.06 -7.75 9.73
N PHE A 52 -5.29 -6.99 8.66
CA PHE A 52 -4.59 -7.13 7.38
C PHE A 52 -3.82 -5.87 7.03
N CYS A 53 -2.63 -6.08 6.47
CA CYS A 53 -1.84 -5.05 5.81
C CYS A 53 -1.11 -5.64 4.61
N ALA A 54 -0.55 -4.78 3.78
CA ALA A 54 0.27 -5.17 2.63
C ALA A 54 1.24 -4.04 2.27
N ASP A 55 2.27 -4.36 1.52
CA ASP A 55 3.09 -3.34 0.86
C ASP A 55 2.36 -2.77 -0.35
N ASP A 56 2.38 -1.44 -0.48
CA ASP A 56 2.01 -0.75 -1.71
C ASP A 56 3.22 -0.71 -2.65
N THR A 57 3.16 -1.49 -3.72
CA THR A 57 4.34 -1.86 -4.52
C THR A 57 4.36 -1.25 -5.92
N HIS A 58 3.32 -0.55 -6.33
CA HIS A 58 3.20 -0.03 -7.68
C HIS A 58 3.47 1.47 -7.77
N GLY A 59 3.93 1.91 -8.94
CA GLY A 59 4.07 3.32 -9.29
C GLY A 59 5.50 3.80 -9.51
N THR A 60 5.59 5.03 -9.99
CA THR A 60 6.83 5.70 -10.41
C THR A 60 7.96 5.70 -9.37
N PRO A 61 7.73 5.96 -8.07
CA PRO A 61 8.82 5.97 -7.09
C PRO A 61 9.54 4.64 -6.93
N VAL A 62 8.84 3.51 -7.06
CA VAL A 62 9.47 2.18 -7.07
C VAL A 62 10.36 2.02 -8.29
N MET A 63 9.87 2.39 -9.48
CA MET A 63 10.65 2.33 -10.72
C MET A 63 11.91 3.20 -10.65
N LEU A 64 11.79 4.44 -10.15
CA LEU A 64 12.93 5.35 -10.01
C LEU A 64 13.97 4.82 -9.03
N LYS A 65 13.52 4.26 -7.89
CA LYS A 65 14.42 3.69 -6.88
C LYS A 65 15.12 2.45 -7.40
N ALA A 66 14.43 1.57 -8.10
CA ALA A 66 15.03 0.40 -8.74
C ALA A 66 16.09 0.80 -9.78
N LYS A 67 15.79 1.80 -10.63
CA LYS A 67 16.75 2.35 -11.61
C LYS A 67 17.99 2.96 -10.94
N GLU A 68 17.81 3.71 -9.84
CA GLU A 68 18.91 4.27 -9.03
C GLU A 68 19.84 3.17 -8.50
N LEU A 69 19.26 2.04 -8.06
CA LEU A 69 20.01 0.91 -7.49
C LEU A 69 20.55 -0.06 -8.55
N GLY A 70 20.15 0.09 -9.82
CA GLY A 70 20.56 -0.79 -10.91
C GLY A 70 19.96 -2.21 -10.82
N ILE A 71 18.77 -2.34 -10.22
CA ILE A 71 18.02 -3.59 -10.06
C ILE A 71 16.64 -3.48 -10.72
N THR A 72 15.93 -4.60 -10.83
CA THR A 72 14.55 -4.59 -11.32
C THR A 72 13.57 -4.09 -10.24
N PRO A 73 12.41 -3.53 -10.62
CA PRO A 73 11.36 -3.19 -9.66
C PRO A 73 10.90 -4.38 -8.82
N GLU A 74 10.83 -5.57 -9.41
CA GLU A 74 10.44 -6.80 -8.75
C GLU A 74 11.45 -7.22 -7.67
N GLU A 75 12.76 -7.11 -7.96
CA GLU A 75 13.84 -7.38 -6.99
C GLU A 75 13.76 -6.38 -5.82
N LEU A 76 13.56 -5.10 -6.10
CA LEU A 76 13.39 -4.08 -5.07
C LEU A 76 12.21 -4.41 -4.16
N VAL A 77 11.03 -4.60 -4.73
CA VAL A 77 9.79 -4.88 -3.99
C VAL A 77 9.92 -6.15 -3.15
N SER A 78 10.52 -7.21 -3.68
CA SER A 78 10.73 -8.46 -2.94
C SER A 78 11.66 -8.25 -1.73
N SER A 79 12.74 -7.50 -1.92
CA SER A 79 13.69 -7.18 -0.84
C SER A 79 13.04 -6.33 0.24
N ILE A 80 12.32 -5.28 -0.14
CA ILE A 80 11.62 -4.39 0.79
C ILE A 80 10.51 -5.11 1.53
N HIS A 81 9.76 -5.99 0.85
CA HIS A 81 8.73 -6.81 1.50
C HIS A 81 9.29 -7.66 2.64
N THR A 82 10.46 -8.27 2.41
CA THR A 82 11.15 -9.05 3.45
C THR A 82 11.56 -8.17 4.62
N ASP A 83 12.19 -7.03 4.35
CA ASP A 83 12.61 -6.05 5.38
C ASP A 83 11.43 -5.54 6.21
N HIS A 84 10.32 -5.19 5.56
CA HIS A 84 9.10 -4.73 6.24
C HIS A 84 8.51 -5.81 7.14
N LYS A 85 8.42 -7.04 6.63
CA LYS A 85 7.91 -8.17 7.38
C LYS A 85 8.77 -8.45 8.62
N ASP A 86 10.08 -8.55 8.45
CA ASP A 86 11.03 -8.79 9.55
C ASP A 86 10.96 -7.66 10.58
N THR A 87 10.85 -6.40 10.13
CA THR A 87 10.69 -5.25 11.00
C THR A 87 9.41 -5.33 11.82
N TYR A 88 8.26 -5.61 11.20
CA TYR A 88 7.01 -5.75 11.93
C TYR A 88 7.03 -6.93 12.92
N GLU A 89 7.70 -8.03 12.58
CA GLU A 89 7.90 -9.17 13.48
C GLU A 89 8.73 -8.76 14.71
N LEU A 90 9.78 -7.95 14.55
CA LEU A 90 10.58 -7.42 15.67
C LEU A 90 9.75 -6.59 16.64
N TYR A 91 8.78 -5.84 16.14
CA TYR A 91 7.83 -5.07 16.96
C TYR A 91 6.63 -5.90 17.44
N ASN A 92 6.61 -7.21 17.14
CA ASN A 92 5.55 -8.13 17.53
C ASN A 92 4.15 -7.68 17.09
N ILE A 93 4.06 -7.10 15.88
CA ILE A 93 2.79 -6.70 15.27
C ILE A 93 2.03 -7.94 14.80
N GLY A 94 0.82 -8.14 15.32
CA GLY A 94 0.01 -9.34 15.12
C GLY A 94 -0.92 -9.28 13.90
N PHE A 95 -0.37 -9.07 12.68
CA PHE A 95 -1.18 -9.18 11.47
C PHE A 95 -1.76 -10.59 11.31
N THR A 96 -3.03 -10.68 10.93
CA THR A 96 -3.61 -11.92 10.44
C THR A 96 -2.96 -12.33 9.12
N ASN A 97 -2.67 -11.35 8.27
CA ASN A 97 -1.86 -11.52 7.07
C ASN A 97 -1.20 -10.20 6.69
N PHE A 98 0.11 -10.25 6.40
CA PHE A 98 0.86 -9.17 5.77
C PHE A 98 1.29 -9.65 4.38
N HIS A 99 0.85 -8.94 3.33
CA HIS A 99 1.00 -9.38 1.96
C HIS A 99 1.57 -8.26 1.07
N SER A 100 1.42 -8.39 -0.22
CA SER A 100 1.89 -7.41 -1.22
C SER A 100 0.78 -7.11 -2.20
N THR A 101 0.69 -5.85 -2.65
CA THR A 101 -0.17 -5.49 -3.78
C THR A 101 0.35 -6.07 -5.11
N HIS A 102 1.62 -6.47 -5.18
CA HIS A 102 2.20 -7.23 -6.28
C HIS A 102 1.94 -8.73 -6.08
N SER A 103 0.69 -9.14 -6.26
CA SER A 103 0.25 -10.54 -6.12
C SER A 103 -0.79 -10.89 -7.17
N ASP A 104 -0.87 -12.18 -7.50
CA ASP A 104 -1.85 -12.71 -8.45
C ASP A 104 -3.29 -12.49 -7.98
N GLU A 105 -3.54 -12.57 -6.67
CA GLU A 105 -4.84 -12.31 -6.06
C GLU A 105 -5.26 -10.87 -6.27
N ASN A 106 -4.37 -9.91 -5.96
CA ASN A 106 -4.66 -8.50 -6.12
C ASN A 106 -4.87 -8.14 -7.59
N LYS A 107 -4.07 -8.70 -8.51
CA LYS A 107 -4.25 -8.53 -9.95
C LYS A 107 -5.63 -8.99 -10.40
N LYS A 108 -6.01 -10.22 -10.07
CA LYS A 108 -7.32 -10.80 -10.45
C LYS A 108 -8.49 -9.97 -9.91
N LEU A 109 -8.41 -9.53 -8.65
CA LEU A 109 -9.46 -8.74 -8.04
C LEU A 109 -9.54 -7.33 -8.64
N SER A 110 -8.41 -6.69 -8.91
CA SER A 110 -8.36 -5.38 -9.57
C SER A 110 -8.95 -5.43 -10.98
N GLU A 111 -8.61 -6.45 -11.78
CA GLU A 111 -9.16 -6.67 -13.11
C GLU A 111 -10.68 -6.94 -13.05
N LEU A 112 -11.13 -7.72 -12.07
CA LEU A 112 -12.57 -7.97 -11.85
C LEU A 112 -13.32 -6.69 -11.50
N ILE A 113 -12.81 -5.90 -10.54
CA ILE A 113 -13.43 -4.64 -10.11
C ILE A 113 -13.47 -3.66 -11.28
N TYR A 114 -12.37 -3.52 -12.02
CA TYR A 114 -12.32 -2.67 -13.22
C TYR A 114 -13.38 -3.08 -14.26
N SER A 115 -13.47 -4.40 -14.56
CA SER A 115 -14.44 -4.93 -15.52
C SER A 115 -15.88 -4.64 -15.07
N LYS A 116 -16.17 -4.84 -13.78
CA LYS A 116 -17.49 -4.53 -13.21
C LYS A 116 -17.82 -3.03 -13.26
N ALA A 117 -16.85 -2.18 -12.94
CA ALA A 117 -17.03 -0.73 -13.05
C ALA A 117 -17.30 -0.30 -14.49
N LYS A 118 -16.61 -0.92 -15.46
CA LYS A 118 -16.82 -0.66 -16.89
C LYS A 118 -18.20 -1.15 -17.38
N GLU A 119 -18.63 -2.35 -16.97
CA GLU A 119 -19.94 -2.93 -17.30
C GLU A 119 -21.10 -2.05 -16.78
N ASN A 120 -20.89 -1.31 -15.69
CA ASN A 120 -21.88 -0.44 -15.06
C ASN A 120 -21.72 1.05 -15.43
N ASP A 121 -21.00 1.39 -16.49
CA ASP A 121 -20.79 2.74 -17.00
C ASP A 121 -20.15 3.73 -16.00
N PHE A 122 -19.42 3.23 -14.99
CA PHE A 122 -18.69 4.09 -14.05
C PHE A 122 -17.34 4.59 -14.59
N ILE A 123 -16.91 4.11 -15.75
CA ILE A 123 -15.64 4.48 -16.38
C ILE A 123 -15.88 5.30 -17.64
N THR A 124 -15.33 6.51 -17.67
CA THR A 124 -15.34 7.37 -18.85
C THR A 124 -13.92 7.53 -19.41
N ARG A 125 -13.84 7.84 -20.71
CA ARG A 125 -12.57 8.16 -21.37
C ARG A 125 -12.44 9.66 -21.55
N LYS A 126 -11.25 10.20 -21.23
CA LYS A 126 -10.92 11.61 -21.45
C LYS A 126 -9.53 11.69 -22.08
N THR A 127 -9.40 12.52 -23.12
CA THR A 127 -8.07 12.85 -23.65
C THR A 127 -7.38 13.86 -22.72
N ILE A 128 -6.15 13.57 -22.38
CA ILE A 128 -5.27 14.46 -21.61
C ILE A 128 -3.99 14.71 -22.39
N GLU A 129 -3.37 15.88 -22.16
CA GLU A 129 -2.02 16.17 -22.62
C GLU A 129 -1.03 15.77 -21.51
N GLN A 130 0.04 15.10 -21.90
CA GLN A 130 1.08 14.65 -20.98
C GLN A 130 2.44 14.72 -21.66
N LEU A 131 3.48 15.08 -20.91
CA LEU A 131 4.84 15.06 -21.41
C LEU A 131 5.26 13.63 -21.76
N TYR A 132 5.97 13.49 -22.84
CA TYR A 132 6.46 12.20 -23.34
C TYR A 132 7.98 12.25 -23.51
N ASP A 133 8.67 11.24 -23.01
CA ASP A 133 10.10 11.06 -23.21
C ASP A 133 10.32 10.10 -24.39
N GLU A 134 10.87 10.63 -25.47
CA GLU A 134 11.14 9.85 -26.69
C GLU A 134 12.26 8.81 -26.49
N THR A 135 13.21 9.09 -25.59
CA THR A 135 14.36 8.23 -25.31
C THR A 135 13.93 6.96 -24.58
N GLU A 136 13.15 7.14 -23.52
CA GLU A 136 12.62 6.03 -22.70
C GLU A 136 11.28 5.48 -23.26
N SER A 137 10.75 6.11 -24.33
CA SER A 137 9.46 5.73 -24.98
C SER A 137 8.31 5.66 -23.99
N MET A 138 8.20 6.61 -23.06
CA MET A 138 7.19 6.59 -22.02
C MET A 138 6.57 7.96 -21.74
N PHE A 139 5.33 7.97 -21.30
CA PHE A 139 4.71 9.18 -20.76
C PHE A 139 5.24 9.47 -19.36
N LEU A 140 5.58 10.75 -19.13
CA LEU A 140 6.14 11.19 -17.86
C LEU A 140 5.02 11.54 -16.89
N SER A 141 5.05 10.93 -15.70
CA SER A 141 4.27 11.44 -14.58
C SER A 141 4.93 12.75 -14.06
N ASP A 142 4.15 13.54 -13.33
CA ASP A 142 4.60 14.80 -12.72
C ASP A 142 5.86 14.63 -11.84
N ARG A 143 6.12 13.46 -11.29
CA ARG A 143 7.35 13.17 -10.51
C ARG A 143 8.63 13.09 -11.33
N PHE A 144 8.53 12.87 -12.63
CA PHE A 144 9.68 12.94 -13.54
C PHE A 144 9.99 14.37 -13.98
N VAL A 145 9.03 15.29 -13.86
CA VAL A 145 9.17 16.66 -14.30
C VAL A 145 9.77 17.49 -13.17
N LYS A 146 10.98 17.97 -13.36
CA LYS A 146 11.65 18.89 -12.43
C LYS A 146 11.70 20.27 -13.05
N GLY A 147 11.49 21.29 -12.24
CA GLY A 147 11.57 22.67 -12.69
C GLY A 147 11.65 23.61 -11.51
N SER A 148 12.09 24.83 -11.77
CA SER A 148 12.09 25.92 -10.80
C SER A 148 10.92 26.85 -11.04
N CYS A 149 10.46 27.53 -10.02
CA CYS A 149 9.44 28.55 -10.15
C CYS A 149 9.94 29.67 -11.08
N PRO A 150 9.20 30.03 -12.17
CA PRO A 150 9.67 31.09 -13.10
C PRO A 150 9.73 32.49 -12.47
N LYS A 151 9.19 32.68 -11.25
CA LYS A 151 9.22 33.99 -10.56
C LYS A 151 10.30 34.08 -9.50
N CYS A 152 10.59 33.01 -8.74
CA CYS A 152 11.57 33.03 -7.65
C CYS A 152 12.77 32.09 -7.89
N ASN A 153 12.75 31.27 -8.91
CA ASN A 153 13.81 30.32 -9.25
C ASN A 153 14.11 29.26 -8.18
N GLU A 154 13.19 29.05 -7.23
CA GLU A 154 13.24 28.00 -6.22
C GLU A 154 12.52 26.74 -6.69
#